data_ab0bb32f3af1a11a0857f4634908965f
#
_entry.id   ab0bb32f3af1a11a0857f4634908965f
#
_cell.length_a   1.000
_cell.length_b   1.000
_cell.length_c   1.000
_cell.angle_alpha   90.00
_cell.angle_beta   90.00
_cell.angle_gamma   90.00
#
_symmetry.space_group_name_H-M   'P 1'
#
loop_
_entity.id
_entity.type
_entity.pdbx_description
1 polymer ?
#
loop_
_entity_poly.entity_id
_entity_poly.type
_entity_poly.pdbx_seq_one_letter_code
_entity_poly.pdbx_strand_id
1 'polypeptide(L)'
;MDHRAITQAERINALHHRVLDYVGGIISPEMQTPKLLWLKQHMPNTWANAGYYFDLPDFLTWRATGDDTRSLCSTVCKWTYMGHEDKWDASYFRQIGLEDLLEHDAAKIGRYVKTMGEPLGHGLSARAASEMGLIPGTAVSVSIIDAHAGTLGTLGASGVSGEVADFDRRVALIGGTSTGHMAISKEPRFIGGVWGPYYSAVLPEYWLNEGGQSATGALIDHVIQSHPCYETLLTQAKSQGQTIYEVLNALLRKMAGEPEDIAFLTRDMHILPYFHGNRSPRANPTLTGAITGLKLSRTPEDMALQYLATIQAIALGTRHIIETMNQSGYTIDTIMASGGGTKNPIFVQEHANATGCAMLLPEESEAMLLGGAMMGTIAAGVFDTFPEAMSAMSRIGKTVTPQTNRIKQYYDRKYRVFHEMYQDHMKYRQLMQEDA
;
A
#
# COMPACT_ATOMS: atom_id res chain seq x y z
N MET A 1 2.48 4.31 -13.71
CA MET A 1 3.75 4.51 -12.96
C MET A 1 4.79 5.09 -13.91
N ASP A 2 5.54 6.10 -13.48
CA ASP A 2 6.58 6.73 -14.31
C ASP A 2 7.95 6.17 -13.94
N HIS A 3 8.57 5.42 -14.86
CA HIS A 3 9.84 4.74 -14.66
C HIS A 3 11.03 5.43 -15.36
N ARG A 4 10.86 6.67 -15.83
CA ARG A 4 11.92 7.41 -16.52
C ARG A 4 13.19 7.59 -15.68
N ALA A 5 13.05 7.63 -14.34
CA ALA A 5 14.15 7.89 -13.41
C ALA A 5 14.85 6.63 -12.89
N ILE A 6 14.79 5.48 -13.59
CA ILE A 6 15.44 4.22 -13.16
C ILE A 6 16.95 4.44 -13.00
N THR A 7 17.63 4.99 -14.01
CA THR A 7 19.08 5.23 -13.98
C THR A 7 19.49 6.19 -12.84
N GLN A 8 18.65 7.19 -12.55
CA GLN A 8 18.88 8.10 -11.44
C GLN A 8 18.75 7.40 -10.09
N ALA A 9 17.73 6.55 -9.94
CA ALA A 9 17.55 5.75 -8.74
C ALA A 9 18.71 4.78 -8.51
N GLU A 10 19.17 4.08 -9.55
CA GLU A 10 20.34 3.20 -9.49
C GLU A 10 21.61 3.97 -9.07
N ARG A 11 21.84 5.15 -9.64
CA ARG A 11 22.96 6.02 -9.24
C ARG A 11 22.87 6.44 -7.79
N ILE A 12 21.70 6.82 -7.31
CA ILE A 12 21.47 7.21 -5.91
C ILE A 12 21.70 6.02 -4.98
N ASN A 13 21.17 4.85 -5.33
CA ASN A 13 21.32 3.63 -4.54
C ASN A 13 22.78 3.19 -4.39
N ALA A 14 23.61 3.39 -5.44
CA ALA A 14 25.03 3.07 -5.40
C ALA A 14 25.84 3.94 -4.42
N LEU A 15 25.28 5.04 -3.91
CA LEU A 15 25.93 5.89 -2.90
C LEU A 15 25.86 5.30 -1.49
N HIS A 16 24.93 4.39 -1.23
CA HIS A 16 24.69 3.81 0.11
C HIS A 16 24.63 4.87 1.22
N HIS A 17 23.99 6.01 0.92
CA HIS A 17 23.90 7.11 1.85
C HIS A 17 22.91 6.76 2.99
N ARG A 18 23.19 7.16 4.24
CA ARG A 18 22.37 6.85 5.44
C ARG A 18 20.89 7.21 5.30
N VAL A 19 20.55 8.22 4.50
CA VAL A 19 19.17 8.62 4.23
C VAL A 19 18.37 7.49 3.60
N LEU A 20 19.04 6.60 2.83
CA LEU A 20 18.39 5.47 2.18
C LEU A 20 17.90 4.42 3.18
N ASP A 21 18.49 4.34 4.38
CA ASP A 21 18.04 3.43 5.44
C ASP A 21 16.58 3.71 5.81
N TYR A 22 16.16 4.98 5.73
CA TYR A 22 14.78 5.42 6.04
C TYR A 22 13.79 5.28 4.88
N VAL A 23 14.22 4.75 3.74
CA VAL A 23 13.35 4.42 2.60
C VAL A 23 13.42 2.93 2.24
N GLY A 24 13.83 2.09 3.20
CA GLY A 24 13.95 0.64 3.03
C GLY A 24 15.28 0.19 2.41
N GLY A 25 16.32 1.03 2.47
CA GLY A 25 17.67 0.75 1.97
C GLY A 25 17.85 1.05 0.48
N ILE A 26 16.78 1.13 -0.28
CA ILE A 26 16.79 1.33 -1.74
C ILE A 26 15.71 2.33 -2.13
N ILE A 27 16.10 3.46 -2.74
CA ILE A 27 15.14 4.43 -3.26
C ILE A 27 14.52 3.94 -4.57
N SER A 28 13.20 4.07 -4.67
CA SER A 28 12.43 3.73 -5.87
C SER A 28 12.52 4.86 -6.92
N PRO A 29 12.53 4.55 -8.24
CA PRO A 29 12.40 5.57 -9.28
C PRO A 29 11.08 6.34 -9.21
N GLU A 30 10.10 5.86 -8.47
CA GLU A 30 8.82 6.53 -8.25
C GLU A 30 8.89 7.64 -7.18
N MET A 31 9.95 7.71 -6.39
CA MET A 31 10.18 8.77 -5.39
C MET A 31 10.67 10.07 -6.04
N GLN A 32 10.59 11.18 -5.31
CA GLN A 32 10.78 12.50 -5.90
C GLN A 32 12.25 12.82 -6.20
N THR A 33 13.19 12.46 -5.35
CA THR A 33 14.60 12.82 -5.60
C THR A 33 15.16 12.20 -6.88
N PRO A 34 14.90 10.94 -7.26
CA PRO A 34 15.27 10.42 -8.59
C PRO A 34 14.57 11.15 -9.74
N LYS A 35 13.27 11.46 -9.61
CA LYS A 35 12.51 12.18 -10.64
C LYS A 35 13.01 13.61 -10.83
N LEU A 36 13.35 14.31 -9.77
CA LEU A 36 13.91 15.66 -9.83
C LEU A 36 15.30 15.66 -10.44
N LEU A 37 16.13 14.66 -10.14
CA LEU A 37 17.42 14.50 -10.78
C LEU A 37 17.25 14.25 -12.29
N TRP A 38 16.30 13.41 -12.68
CA TRP A 38 15.96 13.20 -14.08
C TRP A 38 15.49 14.51 -14.75
N LEU A 39 14.60 15.26 -14.08
CA LEU A 39 14.08 16.55 -14.58
C LEU A 39 15.20 17.57 -14.78
N LYS A 40 16.11 17.71 -13.81
CA LYS A 40 17.27 18.59 -13.90
C LYS A 40 18.16 18.27 -15.12
N GLN A 41 18.36 16.97 -15.39
CA GLN A 41 19.22 16.50 -16.48
C GLN A 41 18.58 16.61 -17.86
N HIS A 42 17.27 16.37 -17.97
CA HIS A 42 16.60 16.24 -19.28
C HIS A 42 15.73 17.44 -19.64
N MET A 43 15.36 18.27 -18.67
CA MET A 43 14.47 19.43 -18.87
C MET A 43 15.03 20.69 -18.18
N PRO A 44 16.26 21.14 -18.55
CA PRO A 44 16.94 22.23 -17.84
C PRO A 44 16.17 23.55 -17.85
N ASN A 45 15.43 23.86 -18.91
CA ASN A 45 14.59 25.06 -18.97
C ASN A 45 13.42 24.99 -17.96
N THR A 46 12.78 23.84 -17.83
CA THR A 46 11.72 23.62 -16.81
C THR A 46 12.31 23.72 -15.41
N TRP A 47 13.47 23.13 -15.19
CA TRP A 47 14.20 23.19 -13.92
C TRP A 47 14.51 24.63 -13.50
N ALA A 48 15.06 25.42 -14.41
CA ALA A 48 15.45 26.79 -14.14
C ALA A 48 14.25 27.72 -13.84
N ASN A 49 13.11 27.47 -14.48
CA ASN A 49 11.91 28.32 -14.34
C ASN A 49 10.91 27.81 -13.28
N ALA A 50 11.15 26.64 -12.67
CA ALA A 50 10.27 26.13 -11.62
C ALA A 50 10.41 26.97 -10.34
N GLY A 51 9.28 27.53 -9.87
CA GLY A 51 9.21 28.24 -8.60
C GLY A 51 9.09 27.27 -7.42
N TYR A 52 8.27 26.25 -7.57
CA TYR A 52 7.99 25.23 -6.55
C TYR A 52 7.89 23.84 -7.14
N TYR A 53 8.23 22.84 -6.34
CA TYR A 53 7.93 21.44 -6.58
C TYR A 53 7.02 20.93 -5.47
N PHE A 54 5.92 20.30 -5.83
CA PHE A 54 4.92 19.78 -4.92
C PHE A 54 4.62 18.30 -5.22
N ASP A 55 4.29 17.55 -4.20
CA ASP A 55 3.41 16.40 -4.36
C ASP A 55 1.96 16.87 -4.51
N LEU A 56 1.14 16.04 -5.14
CA LEU A 56 -0.26 16.39 -5.40
C LEU A 56 -1.04 16.83 -4.15
N PRO A 57 -0.96 16.10 -3.00
CA PRO A 57 -1.70 16.52 -1.81
C PRO A 57 -1.26 17.89 -1.31
N ASP A 58 0.04 18.18 -1.28
CA ASP A 58 0.56 19.50 -0.87
C ASP A 58 0.18 20.61 -1.88
N PHE A 59 0.15 20.30 -3.17
CA PHE A 59 -0.33 21.23 -4.19
C PHE A 59 -1.80 21.59 -3.97
N LEU A 60 -2.64 20.60 -3.64
CA LEU A 60 -4.07 20.82 -3.41
C LEU A 60 -4.32 21.71 -2.17
N THR A 61 -3.59 21.48 -1.09
CA THR A 61 -3.70 22.30 0.12
C THR A 61 -3.17 23.72 -0.10
N TRP A 62 -2.04 23.88 -0.80
CA TRP A 62 -1.54 25.19 -1.22
C TRP A 62 -2.56 25.95 -2.09
N ARG A 63 -3.15 25.25 -3.07
CA ARG A 63 -4.17 25.81 -3.96
C ARG A 63 -5.43 26.26 -3.20
N ALA A 64 -5.77 25.53 -2.13
CA ALA A 64 -6.95 25.82 -1.31
C ALA A 64 -6.73 26.97 -0.31
N THR A 65 -5.52 27.08 0.26
CA THR A 65 -5.24 28.02 1.36
C THR A 65 -4.30 29.16 0.99
N GLY A 66 -3.40 28.96 0.01
CA GLY A 66 -2.27 29.84 -0.28
C GLY A 66 -1.04 29.58 0.61
N ASP A 67 -1.14 28.67 1.57
CA ASP A 67 -0.04 28.26 2.46
C ASP A 67 0.81 27.18 1.78
N ASP A 68 2.13 27.41 1.66
CA ASP A 68 3.07 26.53 0.96
C ASP A 68 3.75 25.50 1.88
N THR A 69 3.25 25.30 3.08
CA THR A 69 3.69 24.25 4.02
C THR A 69 3.56 22.87 3.37
N ARG A 70 4.58 22.04 3.56
CA ARG A 70 4.60 20.64 3.11
C ARG A 70 4.16 19.70 4.21
N SER A 71 3.53 18.62 3.81
CA SER A 71 3.21 17.52 4.69
C SER A 71 4.45 16.74 5.09
N LEU A 72 4.62 16.50 6.40
CA LEU A 72 5.64 15.59 6.90
C LEU A 72 5.48 14.18 6.28
N CYS A 73 4.25 13.72 6.10
CA CYS A 73 3.96 12.44 5.42
C CYS A 73 4.58 12.40 4.01
N SER A 74 4.26 13.37 3.15
CA SER A 74 4.78 13.42 1.78
C SER A 74 6.30 13.53 1.74
N THR A 75 6.87 14.39 2.61
CA THR A 75 8.31 14.68 2.60
C THR A 75 9.16 13.51 3.09
N VAL A 76 8.77 12.81 4.14
CA VAL A 76 9.52 11.64 4.60
C VAL A 76 9.38 10.45 3.64
N CYS A 77 8.17 10.22 3.08
CA CYS A 77 7.92 9.06 2.24
C CYS A 77 8.48 9.22 0.81
N LYS A 78 8.50 10.44 0.27
CA LYS A 78 8.80 10.65 -1.16
C LYS A 78 10.04 11.49 -1.42
N TRP A 79 10.45 12.36 -0.47
CA TRP A 79 11.49 13.36 -0.68
C TRP A 79 12.73 13.14 0.18
N THR A 80 12.78 12.08 0.97
CA THR A 80 13.91 11.76 1.85
C THR A 80 14.18 12.81 2.95
N TYR A 81 13.14 13.52 3.39
CA TYR A 81 13.24 14.40 4.55
C TYR A 81 13.45 13.57 5.83
N MET A 82 14.38 13.99 6.67
CA MET A 82 14.68 13.30 7.93
C MET A 82 13.74 13.82 9.02
N GLY A 83 12.49 13.35 9.04
CA GLY A 83 11.43 13.88 9.90
C GLY A 83 11.73 13.82 11.40
N HIS A 84 12.46 12.80 11.85
CA HIS A 84 12.90 12.66 13.26
C HIS A 84 14.07 13.59 13.62
N GLU A 85 14.75 14.17 12.65
CA GLU A 85 15.81 15.16 12.81
C GLU A 85 15.34 16.57 12.40
N ASP A 86 14.12 16.69 11.90
CA ASP A 86 13.47 17.91 11.39
C ASP A 86 14.36 18.69 10.39
N LYS A 87 14.92 17.97 9.41
CA LYS A 87 15.83 18.58 8.42
C LYS A 87 15.94 17.83 7.10
N TRP A 88 16.33 18.58 6.07
CA TRP A 88 16.91 18.05 4.83
C TRP A 88 18.38 17.69 5.05
N ASP A 89 18.81 16.50 4.62
CA ASP A 89 20.22 16.11 4.72
C ASP A 89 21.03 16.73 3.56
N ALA A 90 21.73 17.83 3.84
CA ALA A 90 22.52 18.57 2.85
C ALA A 90 23.63 17.74 2.21
N SER A 91 24.18 16.74 2.92
CA SER A 91 25.20 15.84 2.36
C SER A 91 24.62 14.94 1.29
N TYR A 92 23.42 14.44 1.50
CA TYR A 92 22.68 13.65 0.52
C TYR A 92 22.38 14.45 -0.75
N PHE A 93 21.76 15.62 -0.62
CA PHE A 93 21.43 16.47 -1.77
C PHE A 93 22.64 16.88 -2.57
N ARG A 94 23.77 17.15 -1.92
CA ARG A 94 25.05 17.44 -2.60
C ARG A 94 25.58 16.23 -3.37
N GLN A 95 25.55 15.03 -2.77
CA GLN A 95 26.06 13.82 -3.42
C GLN A 95 25.23 13.41 -4.64
N ILE A 96 23.94 13.64 -4.61
CA ILE A 96 23.07 13.35 -5.77
C ILE A 96 23.05 14.47 -6.81
N GLY A 97 23.61 15.65 -6.53
CA GLY A 97 23.67 16.80 -7.43
C GLY A 97 22.40 17.65 -7.48
N LEU A 98 21.68 17.71 -6.34
CA LEU A 98 20.45 18.48 -6.15
C LEU A 98 20.57 19.51 -5.00
N GLU A 99 21.80 19.94 -4.67
CA GLU A 99 22.08 20.90 -3.60
C GLU A 99 21.39 22.26 -3.77
N ASP A 100 21.14 22.67 -5.01
CA ASP A 100 20.43 23.89 -5.36
C ASP A 100 18.96 23.92 -4.91
N LEU A 101 18.37 22.75 -4.61
CA LEU A 101 17.04 22.67 -4.01
C LEU A 101 17.02 23.12 -2.56
N LEU A 102 18.16 23.11 -1.87
CA LEU A 102 18.27 23.56 -0.47
C LEU A 102 18.56 25.06 -0.33
N GLU A 103 18.77 25.76 -1.43
CA GLU A 103 18.93 27.21 -1.42
C GLU A 103 17.67 27.90 -0.85
N HIS A 104 17.86 29.08 -0.22
CA HIS A 104 16.78 29.86 0.37
C HIS A 104 15.91 29.06 1.36
N ASP A 105 16.55 28.26 2.23
CA ASP A 105 15.88 27.37 3.21
C ASP A 105 14.95 26.34 2.54
N ALA A 106 15.43 25.73 1.47
CA ALA A 106 14.68 24.72 0.70
C ALA A 106 13.30 25.23 0.19
N ALA A 107 13.17 26.53 -0.11
CA ALA A 107 11.91 27.15 -0.49
C ALA A 107 11.19 26.45 -1.65
N LYS A 108 11.95 25.87 -2.60
CA LYS A 108 11.34 25.16 -3.74
C LYS A 108 10.69 23.82 -3.38
N ILE A 109 11.20 23.12 -2.37
CA ILE A 109 10.75 21.78 -1.98
C ILE A 109 10.05 21.71 -0.63
N GLY A 110 10.15 22.77 0.19
CA GLY A 110 9.48 22.91 1.48
C GLY A 110 10.36 23.55 2.53
N ARG A 111 10.15 24.85 2.76
CA ARG A 111 10.75 25.57 3.89
C ARG A 111 10.12 25.14 5.20
N TYR A 112 8.80 25.02 5.19
CA TYR A 112 8.00 24.62 6.34
C TYR A 112 7.45 23.22 6.10
N VAL A 113 7.74 22.32 7.02
CA VAL A 113 7.22 20.95 7.03
C VAL A 113 6.44 20.78 8.33
N LYS A 114 5.20 20.34 8.24
CA LYS A 114 4.32 20.15 9.39
C LYS A 114 3.68 18.77 9.40
N THR A 115 3.28 18.34 10.57
CA THR A 115 2.58 17.07 10.79
C THR A 115 1.15 17.14 10.25
N MET A 116 0.66 16.04 9.68
CA MET A 116 -0.74 15.93 9.29
C MET A 116 -1.67 16.25 10.46
N GLY A 117 -2.83 16.81 10.18
CA GLY A 117 -3.79 17.26 11.20
C GLY A 117 -3.57 18.71 11.66
N GLU A 118 -2.35 19.26 11.55
CA GLU A 118 -2.15 20.68 11.86
C GLU A 118 -2.89 21.60 10.89
N PRO A 119 -3.47 22.71 11.35
CA PRO A 119 -4.17 23.65 10.48
C PRO A 119 -3.21 24.43 9.58
N LEU A 120 -3.63 24.67 8.34
CA LEU A 120 -2.91 25.45 7.34
C LEU A 120 -3.46 26.88 7.25
N GLY A 121 -2.57 27.85 7.45
CA GLY A 121 -2.86 29.27 7.29
C GLY A 121 -4.12 29.71 8.05
N HIS A 122 -5.02 30.37 7.32
CA HIS A 122 -6.33 30.79 7.83
C HIS A 122 -7.48 29.90 7.31
N GLY A 123 -7.19 28.66 6.89
CA GLY A 123 -8.15 27.77 6.26
C GLY A 123 -8.40 28.11 4.79
N LEU A 124 -9.56 27.73 4.27
CA LEU A 124 -9.92 27.97 2.86
C LEU A 124 -9.87 29.44 2.50
N SER A 125 -9.17 29.76 1.42
CA SER A 125 -9.21 31.08 0.80
C SER A 125 -10.63 31.38 0.30
N ALA A 126 -10.98 32.68 0.15
CA ALA A 126 -12.29 33.08 -0.37
C ALA A 126 -12.59 32.45 -1.74
N ARG A 127 -11.56 32.34 -2.59
CA ARG A 127 -11.67 31.71 -3.91
C ARG A 127 -11.99 30.22 -3.80
N ALA A 128 -11.18 29.48 -3.04
CA ALA A 128 -11.36 28.02 -2.90
C ALA A 128 -12.71 27.69 -2.22
N ALA A 129 -13.10 28.46 -1.21
CA ALA A 129 -14.39 28.31 -0.56
C ALA A 129 -15.56 28.51 -1.54
N SER A 130 -15.48 29.55 -2.39
CA SER A 130 -16.49 29.79 -3.43
C SER A 130 -16.55 28.67 -4.47
N GLU A 131 -15.38 28.18 -4.93
CA GLU A 131 -15.28 27.05 -5.90
C GLU A 131 -15.87 25.75 -5.32
N MET A 132 -15.79 25.52 -4.01
CA MET A 132 -16.25 24.31 -3.31
C MET A 132 -17.66 24.45 -2.69
N GLY A 133 -18.27 25.63 -2.72
CA GLY A 133 -19.54 25.89 -2.03
C GLY A 133 -19.44 25.89 -0.51
N LEU A 134 -18.27 26.24 0.04
CA LEU A 134 -17.96 26.26 1.46
C LEU A 134 -17.77 27.70 1.97
N ILE A 135 -17.54 27.85 3.27
CA ILE A 135 -17.31 29.14 3.93
C ILE A 135 -15.81 29.46 3.93
N PRO A 136 -15.38 30.69 3.57
CA PRO A 136 -13.99 31.13 3.73
C PRO A 136 -13.53 30.93 5.18
N GLY A 137 -12.28 30.45 5.37
CA GLY A 137 -11.75 30.16 6.69
C GLY A 137 -12.14 28.77 7.23
N THR A 138 -12.90 27.94 6.49
CA THR A 138 -13.08 26.53 6.85
C THR A 138 -11.71 25.88 7.03
N ALA A 139 -11.51 25.22 8.16
CA ALA A 139 -10.22 24.62 8.51
C ALA A 139 -9.73 23.62 7.44
N VAL A 140 -8.48 23.76 7.08
CA VAL A 140 -7.77 22.84 6.16
C VAL A 140 -6.59 22.25 6.90
N SER A 141 -6.51 20.94 6.93
CA SER A 141 -5.38 20.21 7.51
C SER A 141 -4.16 20.22 6.57
N VAL A 142 -2.96 20.13 7.14
CA VAL A 142 -1.78 19.61 6.45
C VAL A 142 -2.13 18.29 5.80
N SER A 143 -1.69 18.07 4.58
CA SER A 143 -2.09 16.94 3.73
C SER A 143 -1.51 15.59 4.15
N ILE A 144 -2.00 14.53 3.53
CA ILE A 144 -1.50 13.15 3.68
C ILE A 144 -1.58 12.42 2.33
N ILE A 145 -0.78 11.37 2.15
CA ILE A 145 -0.91 10.46 1.02
C ILE A 145 -2.20 9.62 1.19
N ASP A 146 -2.93 9.37 0.09
CA ASP A 146 -4.25 8.71 0.09
C ASP A 146 -4.27 7.36 0.82
N ALA A 147 -3.33 6.48 0.53
CA ALA A 147 -3.21 5.19 1.21
C ALA A 147 -2.90 5.33 2.72
N HIS A 148 -2.16 6.37 3.10
CA HIS A 148 -1.88 6.69 4.51
C HIS A 148 -3.13 7.25 5.21
N ALA A 149 -3.95 8.05 4.51
CA ALA A 149 -5.27 8.43 5.02
C ALA A 149 -6.15 7.19 5.25
N GLY A 150 -6.14 6.23 4.30
CA GLY A 150 -6.81 4.94 4.47
C GLY A 150 -6.34 4.16 5.68
N THR A 151 -5.03 4.18 5.93
CA THR A 151 -4.44 3.57 7.13
C THR A 151 -4.93 4.24 8.41
N LEU A 152 -4.96 5.57 8.43
CA LEU A 152 -5.50 6.35 9.55
C LEU A 152 -6.96 6.01 9.81
N GLY A 153 -7.78 5.90 8.74
CA GLY A 153 -9.19 5.57 8.82
C GLY A 153 -9.50 4.14 9.28
N THR A 154 -8.53 3.21 9.16
CA THR A 154 -8.76 1.79 9.50
C THR A 154 -8.04 1.33 10.76
N LEU A 155 -6.77 1.72 10.94
CA LEU A 155 -5.87 1.08 11.90
C LEU A 155 -6.32 1.22 13.36
N GLY A 156 -6.99 2.34 13.68
CA GLY A 156 -7.53 2.62 15.01
C GLY A 156 -8.93 2.11 15.27
N ALA A 157 -9.58 1.43 14.29
CA ALA A 157 -10.90 0.92 14.49
C ALA A 157 -10.94 -0.07 15.68
N SER A 158 -11.91 0.11 16.58
CA SER A 158 -12.10 -0.71 17.77
C SER A 158 -13.51 -1.26 17.83
N GLY A 159 -13.67 -2.40 18.53
CA GLY A 159 -14.98 -2.99 18.81
C GLY A 159 -15.67 -2.34 20.00
N VAL A 160 -14.90 -1.69 20.88
CA VAL A 160 -15.40 -1.06 22.12
C VAL A 160 -14.86 0.36 22.17
N SER A 161 -15.73 1.32 22.45
CA SER A 161 -15.34 2.73 22.62
C SER A 161 -14.33 2.89 23.76
N GLY A 162 -13.23 3.55 23.48
CA GLY A 162 -12.16 3.84 24.46
C GLY A 162 -11.07 2.77 24.57
N GLU A 163 -11.14 1.66 23.82
CA GLU A 163 -10.04 0.72 23.74
C GLU A 163 -8.89 1.31 22.91
N VAL A 164 -7.69 1.36 23.49
CA VAL A 164 -6.50 1.80 22.77
C VAL A 164 -5.99 0.64 21.91
N ALA A 165 -5.87 0.89 20.63
CA ALA A 165 -5.36 -0.10 19.68
C ALA A 165 -3.89 -0.41 19.95
N ASP A 166 -3.53 -1.69 20.04
CA ASP A 166 -2.14 -2.13 20.01
C ASP A 166 -1.65 -2.17 18.54
N PHE A 167 -0.95 -1.12 18.14
CA PHE A 167 -0.50 -0.95 16.77
C PHE A 167 0.60 -1.93 16.35
N ASP A 168 1.39 -2.48 17.29
CA ASP A 168 2.39 -3.50 16.98
C ASP A 168 1.77 -4.83 16.52
N ARG A 169 0.49 -5.04 16.84
CA ARG A 169 -0.27 -6.23 16.46
C ARG A 169 -1.15 -6.05 15.23
N ARG A 170 -1.18 -4.86 14.65
CA ARG A 170 -2.08 -4.52 13.53
C ARG A 170 -1.31 -4.14 12.29
N VAL A 171 -1.81 -4.57 11.14
CA VAL A 171 -1.40 -4.07 9.83
C VAL A 171 -2.63 -3.60 9.06
N ALA A 172 -2.58 -2.41 8.49
CA ALA A 172 -3.60 -1.96 7.56
C ALA A 172 -3.32 -2.53 6.17
N LEU A 173 -4.30 -3.20 5.58
CA LEU A 173 -4.28 -3.70 4.22
C LEU A 173 -5.19 -2.82 3.37
N ILE A 174 -4.59 -1.95 2.57
CA ILE A 174 -5.28 -1.01 1.69
C ILE A 174 -5.25 -1.57 0.28
N GLY A 175 -6.36 -2.20 -0.13
CA GLY A 175 -6.46 -3.00 -1.34
C GLY A 175 -7.15 -2.30 -2.51
N GLY A 176 -6.50 -2.30 -3.67
CA GLY A 176 -7.01 -1.79 -4.94
C GLY A 176 -6.41 -2.56 -6.11
N THR A 177 -5.99 -1.86 -7.17
CA THR A 177 -5.18 -2.40 -8.28
C THR A 177 -3.91 -3.07 -7.77
N SER A 178 -3.24 -2.43 -6.84
CA SER A 178 -2.15 -2.92 -5.98
C SER A 178 -2.62 -2.92 -4.52
N THR A 179 -1.80 -3.43 -3.60
CA THR A 179 -2.13 -3.44 -2.17
C THR A 179 -0.97 -2.92 -1.35
N GLY A 180 -1.23 -1.97 -0.45
CA GLY A 180 -0.33 -1.52 0.59
C GLY A 180 -0.56 -2.28 1.90
N HIS A 181 0.52 -2.57 2.62
CA HIS A 181 0.51 -3.20 3.94
C HIS A 181 1.25 -2.26 4.88
N MET A 182 0.53 -1.56 5.74
CA MET A 182 1.06 -0.48 6.56
C MET A 182 0.99 -0.83 8.04
N ALA A 183 2.15 -0.92 8.67
CA ALA A 183 2.31 -1.17 10.10
C ALA A 183 3.04 0.01 10.75
N ILE A 184 2.60 0.41 11.94
CA ILE A 184 3.21 1.51 12.70
C ILE A 184 3.72 1.03 14.03
N SER A 185 4.79 1.66 14.52
CA SER A 185 5.43 1.33 15.82
C SER A 185 6.03 2.58 16.47
N LYS A 186 6.23 2.55 17.78
CA LYS A 186 6.89 3.66 18.50
C LYS A 186 8.39 3.72 18.19
N GLU A 187 9.02 2.59 17.93
CA GLU A 187 10.45 2.51 17.62
C GLU A 187 10.67 2.28 16.12
N PRO A 188 11.73 2.84 15.53
CA PRO A 188 12.06 2.61 14.13
C PRO A 188 12.46 1.16 13.89
N ARG A 189 11.91 0.54 12.86
CA ARG A 189 12.23 -0.83 12.43
C ARG A 189 12.76 -0.82 11.00
N PHE A 190 14.03 -1.13 10.86
CA PHE A 190 14.71 -1.20 9.56
C PHE A 190 14.53 -2.59 8.98
N ILE A 191 13.71 -2.72 7.94
CA ILE A 191 13.29 -3.99 7.36
C ILE A 191 13.68 -4.02 5.89
N GLY A 192 14.60 -4.90 5.53
CA GLY A 192 15.04 -5.04 4.14
C GLY A 192 13.87 -5.39 3.22
N GLY A 193 13.71 -4.62 2.13
CA GLY A 193 12.65 -4.82 1.16
C GLY A 193 11.25 -4.31 1.58
N VAL A 194 11.15 -3.66 2.72
CA VAL A 194 9.95 -2.96 3.18
C VAL A 194 10.29 -1.48 3.33
N TRP A 195 9.49 -0.60 2.77
CA TRP A 195 9.73 0.83 2.80
C TRP A 195 9.59 1.42 4.21
N GLY A 196 10.34 2.45 4.49
CA GLY A 196 10.47 3.04 5.82
C GLY A 196 11.73 2.56 6.56
N PRO A 197 11.84 2.82 7.87
CA PRO A 197 10.81 3.43 8.72
C PRO A 197 10.62 4.94 8.45
N TYR A 198 9.37 5.35 8.21
CA TYR A 198 9.00 6.75 7.97
C TYR A 198 8.45 7.39 9.24
N TYR A 199 9.11 8.41 9.76
CA TYR A 199 8.69 9.07 11.00
C TYR A 199 7.45 9.94 10.80
N SER A 200 6.44 9.75 11.63
CA SER A 200 5.18 10.52 11.63
C SER A 200 4.47 10.56 10.28
N ALA A 201 4.56 9.49 9.48
CA ALA A 201 3.96 9.46 8.14
C ALA A 201 2.44 9.14 8.14
N VAL A 202 1.92 8.52 9.19
CA VAL A 202 0.50 8.17 9.37
C VAL A 202 -0.04 8.68 10.69
N LEU A 203 0.70 8.46 11.76
CA LEU A 203 0.33 8.88 13.11
C LEU A 203 1.51 9.65 13.72
N PRO A 204 1.29 10.84 14.29
CA PRO A 204 2.36 11.62 14.91
C PRO A 204 3.17 10.78 15.91
N GLU A 205 4.49 10.93 15.88
CA GLU A 205 5.45 10.23 16.76
C GLU A 205 5.52 8.70 16.59
N TYR A 206 4.91 8.16 15.53
CA TYR A 206 5.06 6.75 15.15
C TYR A 206 5.88 6.61 13.88
N TRP A 207 6.55 5.49 13.77
CA TRP A 207 7.28 5.08 12.58
C TRP A 207 6.41 4.16 11.72
N LEU A 208 6.34 4.42 10.43
CA LEU A 208 5.61 3.60 9.48
C LEU A 208 6.57 2.69 8.71
N ASN A 209 6.24 1.42 8.63
CA ASN A 209 6.76 0.50 7.61
C ASN A 209 5.67 0.18 6.58
N GLU A 210 6.00 0.35 5.30
CA GLU A 210 5.10 0.12 4.19
C GLU A 210 5.59 -1.05 3.33
N GLY A 211 4.93 -2.20 3.43
CA GLY A 211 5.05 -3.30 2.48
C GLY A 211 4.03 -3.15 1.35
N GLY A 212 4.23 -3.89 0.25
CA GLY A 212 3.25 -3.81 -0.82
C GLY A 212 3.36 -4.94 -1.84
N GLN A 213 2.23 -5.18 -2.52
CA GLN A 213 2.15 -6.04 -3.69
C GLN A 213 1.79 -5.20 -4.91
N SER A 214 2.61 -5.27 -5.97
CA SER A 214 2.49 -4.42 -7.16
C SER A 214 1.21 -4.65 -7.96
N ALA A 215 0.70 -5.88 -7.96
CA ALA A 215 -0.54 -6.26 -8.64
C ALA A 215 -1.33 -7.23 -7.75
N THR A 216 -2.56 -6.84 -7.40
CA THR A 216 -3.51 -7.67 -6.62
C THR A 216 -4.85 -7.71 -7.32
N GLY A 217 -5.68 -6.67 -7.24
CA GLY A 217 -6.90 -6.59 -8.05
C GLY A 217 -6.59 -6.70 -9.54
N ALA A 218 -5.56 -6.00 -10.02
CA ALA A 218 -5.12 -6.09 -11.41
C ALA A 218 -4.66 -7.51 -11.81
N LEU A 219 -4.05 -8.28 -10.91
CA LEU A 219 -3.65 -9.65 -11.20
C LEU A 219 -4.87 -10.57 -11.31
N ILE A 220 -5.84 -10.42 -10.41
CA ILE A 220 -7.10 -11.17 -10.48
C ILE A 220 -7.79 -10.88 -11.82
N ASP A 221 -7.94 -9.60 -12.18
CA ASP A 221 -8.55 -9.20 -13.45
C ASP A 221 -7.80 -9.76 -14.64
N HIS A 222 -6.47 -9.66 -14.66
CA HIS A 222 -5.64 -10.19 -15.72
C HIS A 222 -5.84 -11.70 -15.91
N VAL A 223 -5.82 -12.47 -14.84
CA VAL A 223 -5.97 -13.93 -14.91
C VAL A 223 -7.35 -14.34 -15.43
N ILE A 224 -8.43 -13.74 -14.90
CA ILE A 224 -9.77 -14.07 -15.34
C ILE A 224 -10.04 -13.62 -16.79
N GLN A 225 -9.57 -12.42 -17.18
CA GLN A 225 -9.73 -11.87 -18.53
C GLN A 225 -8.94 -12.65 -19.58
N SER A 226 -7.84 -13.28 -19.19
CA SER A 226 -7.03 -14.12 -20.09
C SER A 226 -7.66 -15.49 -20.35
N HIS A 227 -8.69 -15.86 -19.58
CA HIS A 227 -9.32 -17.19 -19.71
C HIS A 227 -10.35 -17.22 -20.85
N PRO A 228 -10.38 -18.28 -21.70
CA PRO A 228 -11.29 -18.37 -22.85
C PRO A 228 -12.78 -18.24 -22.52
N CYS A 229 -13.21 -18.58 -21.30
CA CYS A 229 -14.61 -18.46 -20.87
C CYS A 229 -15.00 -17.05 -20.39
N TYR A 230 -14.07 -16.10 -20.31
CA TYR A 230 -14.33 -14.79 -19.70
C TYR A 230 -15.53 -14.08 -20.28
N GLU A 231 -15.57 -13.87 -21.61
CA GLU A 231 -16.64 -13.12 -22.26
C GLU A 231 -18.01 -13.79 -22.11
N THR A 232 -18.04 -15.12 -22.14
CA THR A 232 -19.27 -15.90 -21.94
C THR A 232 -19.80 -15.72 -20.51
N LEU A 233 -18.93 -15.87 -19.51
CA LEU A 233 -19.33 -15.71 -18.11
C LEU A 233 -19.65 -14.25 -17.76
N LEU A 234 -18.94 -13.29 -18.33
CA LEU A 234 -19.25 -11.87 -18.16
C LEU A 234 -20.64 -11.52 -18.71
N THR A 235 -20.99 -12.05 -19.88
CA THR A 235 -22.30 -11.86 -20.48
C THR A 235 -23.40 -12.50 -19.60
N GLN A 236 -23.16 -13.71 -19.11
CA GLN A 236 -24.08 -14.37 -18.19
C GLN A 236 -24.24 -13.56 -16.89
N ALA A 237 -23.16 -13.10 -16.27
CA ALA A 237 -23.19 -12.28 -15.06
C ALA A 237 -24.03 -11.02 -15.27
N LYS A 238 -23.78 -10.27 -16.34
CA LYS A 238 -24.56 -9.07 -16.70
C LYS A 238 -26.05 -9.36 -16.86
N SER A 239 -26.41 -10.46 -17.52
CA SER A 239 -27.81 -10.85 -17.71
C SER A 239 -28.54 -11.17 -16.39
N GLN A 240 -27.79 -11.54 -15.37
CA GLN A 240 -28.30 -11.88 -14.03
C GLN A 240 -28.18 -10.72 -13.03
N GLY A 241 -27.67 -9.55 -13.46
CA GLY A 241 -27.41 -8.41 -12.57
C GLY A 241 -26.29 -8.69 -11.55
N GLN A 242 -25.37 -9.60 -11.87
CA GLN A 242 -24.27 -10.02 -11.00
C GLN A 242 -22.92 -9.53 -11.54
N THR A 243 -21.94 -9.46 -10.67
CA THR A 243 -20.53 -9.30 -11.05
C THR A 243 -19.95 -10.65 -11.46
N ILE A 244 -18.90 -10.64 -12.28
CA ILE A 244 -18.15 -11.86 -12.64
C ILE A 244 -17.61 -12.58 -11.40
N TYR A 245 -17.21 -11.83 -10.35
CA TYR A 245 -16.70 -12.37 -9.08
C TYR A 245 -17.78 -13.14 -8.31
N GLU A 246 -19.02 -12.65 -8.31
CA GLU A 246 -20.15 -13.35 -7.66
C GLU A 246 -20.44 -14.67 -8.34
N VAL A 247 -20.38 -14.72 -9.70
CA VAL A 247 -20.54 -15.94 -10.49
C VAL A 247 -19.41 -16.93 -10.16
N LEU A 248 -18.15 -16.48 -10.17
CA LEU A 248 -16.99 -17.34 -9.83
C LEU A 248 -17.06 -17.84 -8.39
N ASN A 249 -17.45 -17.00 -7.44
CA ASN A 249 -17.65 -17.40 -6.05
C ASN A 249 -18.77 -18.44 -5.89
N ALA A 250 -19.85 -18.33 -6.66
CA ALA A 250 -20.94 -19.31 -6.65
C ALA A 250 -20.47 -20.67 -7.21
N LEU A 251 -19.67 -20.66 -8.28
CA LEU A 251 -19.05 -21.88 -8.85
C LEU A 251 -18.14 -22.56 -7.82
N LEU A 252 -17.27 -21.81 -7.17
CA LEU A 252 -16.36 -22.34 -6.13
C LEU A 252 -17.14 -23.00 -4.98
N ARG A 253 -18.17 -22.34 -4.48
CA ARG A 253 -19.02 -22.92 -3.42
C ARG A 253 -19.69 -24.22 -3.88
N LYS A 254 -20.20 -24.26 -5.11
CA LYS A 254 -20.81 -25.46 -5.71
C LYS A 254 -19.79 -26.60 -5.84
N MET A 255 -18.56 -26.30 -6.24
CA MET A 255 -17.51 -27.30 -6.42
C MET A 255 -17.00 -27.86 -5.08
N ALA A 256 -16.91 -27.02 -4.06
CA ALA A 256 -16.42 -27.42 -2.74
C ALA A 256 -17.45 -28.23 -1.93
N GLY A 257 -18.74 -27.96 -2.11
CA GLY A 257 -19.81 -28.50 -1.26
C GLY A 257 -19.91 -27.74 0.07
N GLU A 258 -18.87 -27.84 0.89
CA GLU A 258 -18.79 -27.09 2.16
C GLU A 258 -17.90 -25.85 2.02
N PRO A 259 -18.24 -24.74 2.70
CA PRO A 259 -17.46 -23.50 2.63
C PRO A 259 -15.99 -23.68 3.04
N GLU A 260 -15.71 -24.56 3.99
CA GLU A 260 -14.37 -24.84 4.49
C GLU A 260 -13.49 -25.59 3.47
N ASP A 261 -14.10 -26.28 2.51
CA ASP A 261 -13.39 -27.07 1.52
C ASP A 261 -12.96 -26.26 0.28
N ILE A 262 -13.39 -25.00 0.16
CA ILE A 262 -13.01 -24.12 -0.95
C ILE A 262 -11.50 -24.03 -1.08
N ALA A 263 -10.78 -23.84 0.02
CA ALA A 263 -9.33 -23.71 0.02
C ALA A 263 -8.60 -24.87 -0.67
N PHE A 264 -9.15 -26.09 -0.57
CA PHE A 264 -8.51 -27.33 -1.11
C PHE A 264 -8.72 -27.53 -2.60
N LEU A 265 -9.62 -26.79 -3.25
CA LEU A 265 -9.90 -26.92 -4.67
C LEU A 265 -8.68 -26.70 -5.57
N THR A 266 -7.72 -25.93 -5.10
CA THR A 266 -6.49 -25.58 -5.83
C THR A 266 -5.25 -26.35 -5.33
N ARG A 267 -5.43 -27.59 -4.83
CA ARG A 267 -4.33 -28.40 -4.28
C ARG A 267 -3.16 -28.53 -5.25
N ASP A 268 -3.47 -28.71 -6.53
CA ASP A 268 -2.48 -28.98 -7.58
C ASP A 268 -2.21 -27.76 -8.47
N MET A 269 -2.78 -26.59 -8.12
CA MET A 269 -2.61 -25.36 -8.87
C MET A 269 -1.97 -24.28 -7.98
N HIS A 270 -0.87 -23.72 -8.44
CA HIS A 270 -0.11 -22.72 -7.69
C HIS A 270 0.26 -21.55 -8.60
N ILE A 271 0.27 -20.35 -8.03
CA ILE A 271 0.65 -19.12 -8.75
C ILE A 271 1.73 -18.40 -7.96
N LEU A 272 2.79 -17.99 -8.66
CA LEU A 272 3.76 -17.01 -8.17
C LEU A 272 3.28 -15.62 -8.63
N PRO A 273 2.79 -14.74 -7.74
CA PRO A 273 2.01 -13.56 -8.13
C PRO A 273 2.87 -12.36 -8.59
N TYR A 274 4.08 -12.60 -9.12
CA TYR A 274 5.04 -11.55 -9.47
C TYR A 274 4.89 -11.04 -10.90
N PHE A 275 3.66 -11.00 -11.44
CA PHE A 275 3.37 -10.56 -12.81
C PHE A 275 3.76 -9.12 -13.10
N HIS A 276 4.00 -8.33 -12.06
CA HIS A 276 4.50 -6.96 -12.13
C HIS A 276 5.64 -6.73 -11.13
N GLY A 277 6.60 -7.67 -11.07
CA GLY A 277 7.66 -7.66 -10.06
C GLY A 277 7.17 -8.01 -8.65
N ASN A 278 8.07 -7.93 -7.68
CA ASN A 278 7.74 -8.01 -6.26
C ASN A 278 8.22 -6.74 -5.56
N ARG A 279 7.28 -5.96 -5.01
CA ARG A 279 7.59 -4.74 -4.26
C ARG A 279 8.17 -5.10 -2.90
N SER A 280 7.48 -5.97 -2.14
CA SER A 280 7.89 -6.39 -0.81
C SER A 280 7.64 -7.87 -0.59
N PRO A 281 8.49 -8.54 0.20
CA PRO A 281 9.75 -8.08 0.77
C PRO A 281 10.98 -8.29 -0.12
N ARG A 282 10.84 -8.79 -1.36
CA ARG A 282 11.99 -9.10 -2.23
C ARG A 282 12.57 -7.87 -2.92
N ALA A 283 11.81 -6.76 -2.99
CA ALA A 283 12.20 -5.48 -3.60
C ALA A 283 12.82 -5.64 -5.00
N ASN A 284 12.27 -6.55 -5.82
CA ASN A 284 12.80 -6.83 -7.14
C ASN A 284 11.74 -6.62 -8.24
N PRO A 285 11.81 -5.50 -8.98
CA PRO A 285 10.86 -5.16 -10.02
C PRO A 285 11.00 -6.01 -11.29
N THR A 286 12.10 -6.77 -11.44
CA THR A 286 12.38 -7.58 -12.63
C THR A 286 11.83 -9.01 -12.53
N LEU A 287 11.24 -9.39 -11.40
CA LEU A 287 10.62 -10.69 -11.24
C LEU A 287 9.37 -10.80 -12.12
N THR A 288 9.10 -12.02 -12.58
CA THR A 288 7.92 -12.36 -13.39
C THR A 288 7.09 -13.43 -12.73
N GLY A 289 5.79 -13.48 -13.05
CA GLY A 289 4.86 -14.46 -12.51
C GLY A 289 4.99 -15.83 -13.16
N ALA A 290 4.45 -16.85 -12.47
CA ALA A 290 4.34 -18.20 -13.00
C ALA A 290 3.03 -18.85 -12.54
N ILE A 291 2.48 -19.72 -13.36
CA ILE A 291 1.31 -20.57 -13.04
C ILE A 291 1.71 -22.02 -13.27
N THR A 292 1.45 -22.89 -12.29
CA THR A 292 1.68 -24.31 -12.38
C THR A 292 0.37 -25.09 -12.18
N GLY A 293 0.28 -26.30 -12.74
CA GLY A 293 -0.91 -27.14 -12.60
C GLY A 293 -2.02 -26.86 -13.60
N LEU A 294 -1.75 -26.18 -14.70
CA LEU A 294 -2.71 -25.93 -15.77
C LEU A 294 -3.08 -27.24 -16.48
N LYS A 295 -4.35 -27.32 -16.91
CA LYS A 295 -4.90 -28.47 -17.66
C LYS A 295 -5.41 -27.99 -19.02
N LEU A 296 -5.62 -28.91 -19.94
CA LEU A 296 -6.29 -28.66 -21.23
C LEU A 296 -7.81 -28.51 -21.02
N SER A 297 -8.19 -27.58 -20.18
CA SER A 297 -9.57 -27.27 -19.84
C SER A 297 -9.90 -25.83 -20.22
N ARG A 298 -11.16 -25.60 -20.59
CA ARG A 298 -11.71 -24.27 -20.93
C ARG A 298 -13.10 -24.09 -20.31
N THR A 299 -13.33 -24.73 -19.16
CA THR A 299 -14.64 -24.67 -18.51
C THR A 299 -14.72 -23.50 -17.52
N PRO A 300 -15.94 -23.05 -17.16
CA PRO A 300 -16.14 -22.08 -16.10
C PRO A 300 -15.51 -22.49 -14.77
N GLU A 301 -15.52 -23.79 -14.44
CA GLU A 301 -14.89 -24.34 -13.23
C GLU A 301 -13.37 -24.17 -13.25
N ASP A 302 -12.72 -24.36 -14.42
CA ASP A 302 -11.28 -24.14 -14.56
C ASP A 302 -10.92 -22.66 -14.34
N MET A 303 -11.71 -21.73 -14.90
CA MET A 303 -11.57 -20.30 -14.65
C MET A 303 -11.74 -19.96 -13.15
N ALA A 304 -12.71 -20.58 -12.48
CA ALA A 304 -12.92 -20.38 -11.05
C ALA A 304 -11.74 -20.91 -10.22
N LEU A 305 -11.09 -22.02 -10.63
CA LEU A 305 -9.88 -22.52 -9.97
C LEU A 305 -8.69 -21.58 -10.15
N GLN A 306 -8.48 -21.03 -11.36
CA GLN A 306 -7.41 -20.05 -11.60
C GLN A 306 -7.64 -18.77 -10.81
N TYR A 307 -8.88 -18.30 -10.73
CA TYR A 307 -9.29 -17.18 -9.90
C TYR A 307 -8.99 -17.41 -8.41
N LEU A 308 -9.39 -18.56 -7.87
CA LEU A 308 -9.11 -18.91 -6.46
C LEU A 308 -7.61 -19.03 -6.20
N ALA A 309 -6.87 -19.70 -7.07
CA ALA A 309 -5.41 -19.83 -6.95
C ALA A 309 -4.72 -18.46 -6.95
N THR A 310 -5.23 -17.50 -7.73
CA THR A 310 -4.73 -16.12 -7.74
C THR A 310 -4.97 -15.41 -6.41
N ILE A 311 -6.18 -15.51 -5.85
CA ILE A 311 -6.50 -14.96 -4.52
C ILE A 311 -5.58 -15.57 -3.47
N GLN A 312 -5.39 -16.87 -3.48
CA GLN A 312 -4.51 -17.57 -2.53
C GLN A 312 -3.05 -17.13 -2.67
N ALA A 313 -2.56 -16.94 -3.90
CA ALA A 313 -1.21 -16.44 -4.15
C ALA A 313 -0.99 -15.03 -3.60
N ILE A 314 -1.98 -14.14 -3.76
CA ILE A 314 -1.96 -12.79 -3.16
C ILE A 314 -1.96 -12.88 -1.63
N ALA A 315 -2.79 -13.75 -1.05
CA ALA A 315 -2.85 -13.97 0.39
C ALA A 315 -1.54 -14.53 0.96
N LEU A 316 -0.85 -15.41 0.23
CA LEU A 316 0.49 -15.90 0.59
C LEU A 316 1.56 -14.81 0.48
N GLY A 317 1.42 -13.89 -0.49
CA GLY A 317 2.26 -12.70 -0.57
C GLY A 317 2.07 -11.77 0.64
N THR A 318 0.81 -11.58 1.10
CA THR A 318 0.50 -10.87 2.34
C THR A 318 1.12 -11.57 3.56
N ARG A 319 1.01 -12.89 3.67
CA ARG A 319 1.69 -13.68 4.72
C ARG A 319 3.19 -13.43 4.73
N HIS A 320 3.83 -13.44 3.57
CA HIS A 320 5.28 -13.21 3.45
C HIS A 320 5.70 -11.83 3.97
N ILE A 321 4.91 -10.79 3.66
CA ILE A 321 5.16 -9.44 4.17
C ILE A 321 5.00 -9.39 5.69
N ILE A 322 3.91 -9.95 6.23
CA ILE A 322 3.63 -9.96 7.68
C ILE A 322 4.72 -10.74 8.43
N GLU A 323 5.12 -11.92 7.95
CA GLU A 323 6.17 -12.70 8.61
C GLU A 323 7.52 -11.96 8.59
N THR A 324 7.84 -11.24 7.49
CA THR A 324 9.06 -10.41 7.41
C THR A 324 9.01 -9.25 8.43
N MET A 325 7.86 -8.59 8.58
CA MET A 325 7.67 -7.56 9.59
C MET A 325 7.79 -8.13 11.01
N ASN A 326 7.17 -9.29 11.28
CA ASN A 326 7.22 -9.95 12.59
C ASN A 326 8.64 -10.40 12.96
N GLN A 327 9.43 -10.89 12.00
CA GLN A 327 10.85 -11.19 12.22
C GLN A 327 11.68 -9.97 12.60
N SER A 328 11.18 -8.77 12.29
CA SER A 328 11.83 -7.49 12.59
C SER A 328 11.22 -6.77 13.80
N GLY A 329 10.46 -7.48 14.63
CA GLY A 329 10.00 -7.01 15.94
C GLY A 329 8.53 -6.61 16.03
N TYR A 330 7.75 -6.66 14.94
CA TYR A 330 6.28 -6.61 15.02
C TYR A 330 5.72 -7.91 15.59
N THR A 331 4.47 -7.88 16.04
CA THR A 331 3.72 -9.07 16.50
C THR A 331 2.35 -9.13 15.83
N ILE A 332 2.31 -8.83 14.53
CA ILE A 332 1.08 -8.69 13.76
C ILE A 332 0.33 -10.01 13.74
N ASP A 333 -0.89 -9.99 14.24
CA ASP A 333 -1.88 -11.07 14.24
C ASP A 333 -3.25 -10.62 13.72
N THR A 334 -3.38 -9.35 13.38
CA THR A 334 -4.62 -8.72 12.97
C THR A 334 -4.42 -7.86 11.72
N ILE A 335 -5.26 -8.07 10.71
CA ILE A 335 -5.28 -7.30 9.47
C ILE A 335 -6.52 -6.40 9.47
N MET A 336 -6.30 -5.09 9.43
CA MET A 336 -7.35 -4.08 9.25
C MET A 336 -7.50 -3.82 7.76
N ALA A 337 -8.53 -4.38 7.11
CA ALA A 337 -8.62 -4.37 5.65
C ALA A 337 -9.67 -3.40 5.12
N SER A 338 -9.30 -2.65 4.08
CA SER A 338 -10.20 -1.79 3.33
C SER A 338 -9.94 -1.85 1.82
N GLY A 339 -10.89 -1.33 1.04
CA GLY A 339 -10.82 -1.29 -0.42
C GLY A 339 -11.63 -2.39 -1.11
N GLY A 340 -11.57 -2.44 -2.45
CA GLY A 340 -12.45 -3.27 -3.28
C GLY A 340 -12.42 -4.76 -2.97
N GLY A 341 -11.26 -5.30 -2.60
CA GLY A 341 -11.09 -6.72 -2.27
C GLY A 341 -11.94 -7.18 -1.07
N THR A 342 -12.23 -6.28 -0.12
CA THR A 342 -13.01 -6.61 1.08
C THR A 342 -14.48 -6.92 0.80
N LYS A 343 -15.00 -6.48 -0.36
CA LYS A 343 -16.35 -6.81 -0.82
C LYS A 343 -16.49 -8.29 -1.25
N ASN A 344 -15.37 -8.97 -1.43
CA ASN A 344 -15.33 -10.37 -1.82
C ASN A 344 -15.07 -11.29 -0.62
N PRO A 345 -16.09 -12.06 -0.18
CA PRO A 345 -15.97 -12.89 1.03
C PRO A 345 -14.92 -14.01 0.91
N ILE A 346 -14.68 -14.54 -0.31
CA ILE A 346 -13.63 -15.54 -0.53
C ILE A 346 -12.25 -14.88 -0.38
N PHE A 347 -12.06 -13.70 -0.94
CA PHE A 347 -10.80 -12.95 -0.78
C PHE A 347 -10.46 -12.72 0.70
N VAL A 348 -11.44 -12.28 1.49
CA VAL A 348 -11.24 -12.02 2.93
C VAL A 348 -10.94 -13.31 3.69
N GLN A 349 -11.71 -14.38 3.46
CA GLN A 349 -11.50 -15.65 4.15
C GLN A 349 -10.16 -16.30 3.80
N GLU A 350 -9.77 -16.27 2.52
CA GLU A 350 -8.50 -16.83 2.07
C GLU A 350 -7.29 -16.07 2.64
N HIS A 351 -7.41 -14.73 2.80
CA HIS A 351 -6.37 -13.95 3.49
C HIS A 351 -6.28 -14.32 4.97
N ALA A 352 -7.40 -14.43 5.69
CA ALA A 352 -7.40 -14.89 7.08
C ALA A 352 -6.75 -16.28 7.21
N ASN A 353 -7.14 -17.22 6.35
CA ASN A 353 -6.64 -18.58 6.34
C ASN A 353 -5.13 -18.68 6.04
N ALA A 354 -4.67 -17.95 5.02
CA ALA A 354 -3.29 -18.00 4.56
C ALA A 354 -2.32 -17.34 5.53
N THR A 355 -2.72 -16.21 6.12
CA THR A 355 -1.88 -15.45 7.05
C THR A 355 -1.95 -15.95 8.49
N GLY A 356 -3.05 -16.60 8.86
CA GLY A 356 -3.35 -16.95 10.24
C GLY A 356 -3.79 -15.76 11.10
N CYS A 357 -3.99 -14.58 10.50
CA CYS A 357 -4.43 -13.36 11.17
C CYS A 357 -5.95 -13.20 11.12
N ALA A 358 -6.53 -12.56 12.13
CA ALA A 358 -7.90 -12.10 12.04
C ALA A 358 -8.01 -10.96 11.02
N MET A 359 -9.03 -10.99 10.15
CA MET A 359 -9.36 -9.91 9.22
C MET A 359 -10.49 -9.09 9.83
N LEU A 360 -10.22 -7.82 10.13
CA LEU A 360 -11.18 -6.87 10.63
C LEU A 360 -11.53 -5.87 9.53
N LEU A 361 -12.81 -5.79 9.22
CA LEU A 361 -13.34 -4.87 8.22
C LEU A 361 -14.02 -3.70 8.95
N PRO A 362 -13.58 -2.46 8.76
CA PRO A 362 -14.27 -1.30 9.31
C PRO A 362 -15.74 -1.22 8.85
N GLU A 363 -16.57 -0.61 9.65
CA GLU A 363 -17.98 -0.32 9.31
C GLU A 363 -18.06 0.65 8.13
N GLU A 364 -17.18 1.68 8.12
CA GLU A 364 -17.03 2.59 7.00
C GLU A 364 -16.11 1.98 5.92
N SER A 365 -16.65 1.80 4.73
CA SER A 365 -15.92 1.20 3.60
C SER A 365 -14.91 2.16 2.95
N GLU A 366 -15.18 3.49 3.03
CA GLU A 366 -14.38 4.54 2.40
C GLU A 366 -13.31 5.07 3.37
N ALA A 367 -12.40 4.19 3.77
CA ALA A 367 -11.40 4.45 4.78
C ALA A 367 -10.52 5.67 4.48
N MET A 368 -10.21 5.95 3.21
CA MET A 368 -9.40 7.11 2.81
C MET A 368 -10.14 8.42 3.10
N LEU A 369 -11.44 8.47 2.81
CA LEU A 369 -12.28 9.63 3.11
C LEU A 369 -12.44 9.79 4.62
N LEU A 370 -12.60 8.70 5.35
CA LEU A 370 -12.68 8.70 6.81
C LEU A 370 -11.40 9.26 7.44
N GLY A 371 -10.23 8.81 6.99
CA GLY A 371 -8.94 9.34 7.46
C GLY A 371 -8.77 10.82 7.14
N GLY A 372 -9.19 11.25 5.94
CA GLY A 372 -9.24 12.67 5.58
C GLY A 372 -10.16 13.48 6.47
N ALA A 373 -11.34 12.94 6.81
CA ALA A 373 -12.27 13.57 7.73
C ALA A 373 -11.68 13.69 9.15
N MET A 374 -10.99 12.64 9.66
CA MET A 374 -10.29 12.70 10.95
C MET A 374 -9.27 13.83 10.97
N MET A 375 -8.47 14.00 9.92
CA MET A 375 -7.52 15.11 9.80
C MET A 375 -8.22 16.48 9.85
N GLY A 376 -9.35 16.60 9.16
CA GLY A 376 -10.19 17.82 9.20
C GLY A 376 -10.70 18.13 10.61
N THR A 377 -11.09 17.11 11.39
CA THR A 377 -11.56 17.30 12.77
C THR A 377 -10.44 17.77 13.71
N ILE A 378 -9.21 17.25 13.52
CA ILE A 378 -8.03 17.73 14.26
C ILE A 378 -7.72 19.18 13.90
N ALA A 379 -7.65 19.51 12.60
CA ALA A 379 -7.37 20.87 12.14
C ALA A 379 -8.43 21.89 12.60
N ALA A 380 -9.67 21.45 12.78
CA ALA A 380 -10.78 22.27 13.27
C ALA A 380 -10.86 22.33 14.83
N GLY A 381 -9.98 21.61 15.55
CA GLY A 381 -10.00 21.56 17.02
C GLY A 381 -11.22 20.83 17.60
N VAL A 382 -11.82 19.89 16.85
CA VAL A 382 -12.92 19.05 17.34
C VAL A 382 -12.39 17.91 18.22
N PHE A 383 -11.24 17.36 17.85
CA PHE A 383 -10.47 16.41 18.65
C PHE A 383 -9.05 16.95 18.83
N ASP A 384 -8.46 16.69 19.98
CA ASP A 384 -7.10 17.12 20.29
C ASP A 384 -6.05 16.15 19.72
N THR A 385 -6.41 14.86 19.57
CA THR A 385 -5.48 13.80 19.14
C THR A 385 -6.10 12.85 18.12
N PHE A 386 -5.25 12.26 17.28
CA PHE A 386 -5.69 11.22 16.34
C PHE A 386 -6.27 9.99 17.03
N PRO A 387 -5.70 9.44 18.14
CA PRO A 387 -6.34 8.33 18.86
C PRO A 387 -7.78 8.62 19.30
N GLU A 388 -8.09 9.84 19.72
CA GLU A 388 -9.45 10.26 20.04
C GLU A 388 -10.36 10.25 18.80
N ALA A 389 -9.91 10.89 17.71
CA ALA A 389 -10.66 10.92 16.45
C ALA A 389 -10.88 9.50 15.90
N MET A 390 -9.84 8.65 15.92
CA MET A 390 -9.92 7.25 15.48
C MET A 390 -10.95 6.45 16.32
N SER A 391 -10.88 6.57 17.65
CA SER A 391 -11.81 5.89 18.56
C SER A 391 -13.26 6.36 18.41
N ALA A 392 -13.46 7.64 18.09
CA ALA A 392 -14.79 8.21 17.90
C ALA A 392 -15.41 7.91 16.54
N MET A 393 -14.60 7.86 15.49
CA MET A 393 -15.04 7.85 14.09
C MET A 393 -14.88 6.49 13.39
N SER A 394 -14.02 5.60 13.88
CA SER A 394 -13.74 4.31 13.22
C SER A 394 -14.19 3.14 14.09
N ARG A 395 -15.00 2.22 13.52
CA ARG A 395 -15.55 1.04 14.21
C ARG A 395 -15.33 -0.21 13.38
N ILE A 396 -15.23 -1.35 14.07
CA ILE A 396 -15.17 -2.67 13.43
C ILE A 396 -16.61 -3.08 13.07
N GLY A 397 -16.87 -3.25 11.78
CA GLY A 397 -18.16 -3.73 11.27
C GLY A 397 -18.22 -5.25 11.18
N LYS A 398 -17.12 -5.91 10.77
CA LYS A 398 -17.07 -7.36 10.61
C LYS A 398 -15.71 -7.92 10.99
N THR A 399 -15.70 -9.06 11.65
CA THR A 399 -14.49 -9.85 11.93
C THR A 399 -14.56 -11.20 11.21
N VAL A 400 -13.49 -11.58 10.53
CA VAL A 400 -13.34 -12.90 9.91
C VAL A 400 -12.08 -13.53 10.46
N THR A 401 -12.23 -14.69 11.10
CA THR A 401 -11.12 -15.41 11.70
C THR A 401 -10.60 -16.52 10.78
N PRO A 402 -9.35 -16.93 10.93
CA PRO A 402 -8.83 -18.14 10.28
C PRO A 402 -9.70 -19.35 10.63
N GLN A 403 -9.90 -20.22 9.66
CA GLN A 403 -10.64 -21.46 9.88
C GLN A 403 -9.78 -22.54 10.59
N THR A 404 -10.16 -23.78 10.49
CA THR A 404 -9.65 -24.91 11.25
C THR A 404 -8.15 -25.20 11.09
N ASN A 405 -7.58 -26.02 12.02
CA ASN A 405 -6.19 -26.50 11.94
C ASN A 405 -5.87 -27.26 10.62
N ARG A 406 -6.85 -27.95 10.02
CA ARG A 406 -6.70 -28.62 8.72
C ARG A 406 -6.37 -27.64 7.62
N ILE A 407 -7.03 -26.48 7.60
CA ILE A 407 -6.80 -25.41 6.63
C ILE A 407 -5.46 -24.72 6.89
N LYS A 408 -5.13 -24.46 8.16
CA LYS A 408 -3.81 -23.93 8.52
C LYS A 408 -2.69 -24.83 7.98
N GLN A 409 -2.75 -26.15 8.22
CA GLN A 409 -1.75 -27.09 7.71
C GLN A 409 -1.69 -27.12 6.17
N TYR A 410 -2.82 -26.92 5.49
CA TYR A 410 -2.85 -26.79 4.04
C TYR A 410 -2.11 -25.55 3.58
N TYR A 411 -2.38 -24.39 4.19
CA TYR A 411 -1.69 -23.15 3.86
C TYR A 411 -0.20 -23.16 4.20
N ASP A 412 0.20 -23.82 5.29
CA ASP A 412 1.63 -24.01 5.62
C ASP A 412 2.37 -24.81 4.53
N ARG A 413 1.69 -25.81 3.91
CA ARG A 413 2.25 -26.52 2.76
C ARG A 413 2.26 -25.67 1.49
N LYS A 414 1.16 -24.94 1.23
CA LYS A 414 1.03 -24.08 0.05
C LYS A 414 2.03 -22.91 0.10
N TYR A 415 2.33 -22.42 1.29
CA TYR A 415 3.33 -21.39 1.51
C TYR A 415 4.76 -21.88 1.24
N ARG A 416 5.06 -23.13 1.58
CA ARG A 416 6.34 -23.74 1.16
C ARG A 416 6.44 -23.84 -0.35
N VAL A 417 5.39 -24.28 -1.04
CA VAL A 417 5.36 -24.32 -2.52
C VAL A 417 5.56 -22.91 -3.09
N PHE A 418 4.93 -21.87 -2.51
CA PHE A 418 5.14 -20.48 -2.92
C PHE A 418 6.61 -20.06 -2.89
N HIS A 419 7.38 -20.47 -1.86
CA HIS A 419 8.80 -20.18 -1.78
C HIS A 419 9.63 -21.04 -2.74
N GLU A 420 9.31 -22.31 -2.91
CA GLU A 420 9.99 -23.18 -3.88
C GLU A 420 9.82 -22.69 -5.31
N MET A 421 8.60 -22.25 -5.70
CA MET A 421 8.37 -21.64 -7.02
C MET A 421 9.28 -20.43 -7.28
N TYR A 422 9.54 -19.63 -6.26
CA TYR A 422 10.48 -18.50 -6.38
C TYR A 422 11.92 -19.00 -6.57
N GLN A 423 12.37 -19.99 -5.80
CA GLN A 423 13.72 -20.55 -5.93
C GLN A 423 13.93 -21.19 -7.31
N ASP A 424 12.97 -21.96 -7.78
CA ASP A 424 12.99 -22.54 -9.12
C ASP A 424 13.05 -21.46 -10.20
N HIS A 425 12.26 -20.40 -10.06
CA HIS A 425 12.25 -19.27 -10.99
C HIS A 425 13.63 -18.59 -11.04
N MET A 426 14.27 -18.36 -9.88
CA MET A 426 15.61 -17.77 -9.83
C MET A 426 16.65 -18.71 -10.45
N LYS A 427 16.55 -20.01 -10.23
CA LYS A 427 17.39 -21.03 -10.87
C LYS A 427 17.25 -21.02 -12.39
N TYR A 428 16.01 -20.93 -12.91
CA TYR A 428 15.80 -20.85 -14.37
C TYR A 428 16.41 -19.60 -14.97
N ARG A 429 16.31 -18.45 -14.30
CA ARG A 429 16.94 -17.19 -14.72
C ARG A 429 18.46 -17.32 -14.74
N GLN A 430 19.07 -17.97 -13.75
CA GLN A 430 20.51 -18.20 -13.69
C GLN A 430 20.96 -19.08 -14.86
N LEU A 431 20.30 -20.22 -15.07
CA LEU A 431 20.63 -21.14 -16.17
C LEU A 431 20.58 -20.45 -17.55
N MET A 432 19.67 -19.50 -17.75
CA MET A 432 19.56 -18.77 -19.01
C MET A 432 20.55 -17.61 -19.16
N GLN A 433 21.34 -17.30 -18.10
CA GLN A 433 22.39 -16.26 -18.14
C GLN A 433 23.80 -16.83 -18.28
N GLU A 434 24.00 -18.13 -18.10
CA GLU A 434 25.31 -18.79 -18.13
C GLU A 434 25.97 -18.77 -19.53
N ASP A 435 25.25 -18.42 -20.61
CA ASP A 435 25.74 -18.32 -21.98
C ASP A 435 25.73 -16.89 -22.56
N ALA A 436 25.46 -15.86 -21.75
CA ALA A 436 25.43 -14.46 -22.14
C ALA A 436 26.63 -13.69 -21.56
#